data_24f2f1942681c562a7b0412162a95cc7
#
_entry.id   24f2f1942681c562a7b0412162a95cc7
#
_cell.length_a   1.000
_cell.length_b   1.000
_cell.length_c   1.000
_cell.angle_alpha   90.00
_cell.angle_beta   90.00
_cell.angle_gamma   90.00
#
_symmetry.space_group_name_H-M   'P 1'
#
loop_
_entity.id
_entity.type
_entity.pdbx_description
1 polymer ?
#
loop_
_entity_poly.entity_id
_entity_poly.type
_entity_poly.pdbx_seq_one_letter_code
_entity_poly.pdbx_strand_id
1 'polypeptide(L)'
;MAGRRQGGAQHFTVQEAQNATLGQVGSMYNDGTAAMVAPTDHVFVAITFITDTTFDSSGGLIAVDSDRFVNTEAAATPLAGSSGGVQLDSSNTFPAGLTIYGRWTEIDPASGSGLIAYIGK
;
A
#
# COMPACT_ATOMS: atom_id res chain seq x y z
N MET A 1 -9.93 33.58 5.47
CA MET A 1 -10.31 33.22 5.18
C MET A 1 -10.25 32.49 5.06
N ALA A 2 -10.41 32.21 4.91
CA ALA A 2 -10.63 31.58 4.70
C ALA A 2 -10.74 30.87 4.28
N GLY A 3 -10.78 30.78 4.16
CA GLY A 3 -11.12 30.18 3.78
C GLY A 3 -11.21 29.83 3.11
N ARG A 4 -11.28 30.11 2.81
CA ARG A 4 -11.62 30.06 2.08
C ARG A 4 -11.93 29.55 1.56
N ARG A 5 -12.50 29.39 1.36
CA ARG A 5 -13.12 28.94 0.72
C ARG A 5 -13.65 29.00 -0.07
N GLN A 6 -13.66 29.34 -0.12
CA GLN A 6 -14.45 29.42 -0.98
C GLN A 6 -14.86 28.59 -1.85
N GLY A 7 -15.24 28.54 -2.20
CA GLY A 7 -15.45 27.62 -3.15
C GLY A 7 -16.09 26.40 -2.94
N GLY A 8 -16.51 26.15 -2.04
CA GLY A 8 -17.35 25.08 -1.90
C GLY A 8 -16.75 23.80 -1.40
N ALA A 9 -17.52 22.79 -1.58
CA ALA A 9 -17.31 21.50 -0.97
C ALA A 9 -16.11 20.76 -1.51
N GLN A 10 -15.60 21.15 -2.66
CA GLN A 10 -14.45 20.48 -3.24
C GLN A 10 -13.13 20.96 -2.67
N HIS A 11 -13.16 21.98 -1.85
CA HIS A 11 -11.94 22.51 -1.30
C HIS A 11 -11.59 21.84 0.00
N PHE A 12 -10.45 21.17 0.03
CA PHE A 12 -9.90 20.56 1.22
C PHE A 12 -8.71 21.37 1.71
N THR A 13 -8.51 21.40 3.02
CA THR A 13 -7.22 21.84 3.55
C THR A 13 -6.16 20.85 3.11
N VAL A 14 -4.90 21.27 3.15
CA VAL A 14 -3.79 20.38 2.85
C VAL A 14 -3.83 19.17 3.77
N GLN A 15 -4.10 19.39 5.05
CA GLN A 15 -4.16 18.28 6.00
C GLN A 15 -5.31 17.32 5.70
N GLU A 16 -6.47 17.84 5.35
CA GLU A 16 -7.60 16.99 5.00
C GLU A 16 -7.32 16.16 3.76
N ALA A 17 -6.71 16.77 2.75
CA ALA A 17 -6.35 16.04 1.54
C ALA A 17 -5.33 14.95 1.83
N GLN A 18 -4.34 15.23 2.65
CA GLN A 18 -3.35 14.25 3.05
C GLN A 18 -3.99 13.11 3.83
N ASN A 19 -4.89 13.43 4.77
CA ASN A 19 -5.59 12.41 5.53
C ASN A 19 -6.43 11.50 4.62
N ALA A 20 -7.13 12.10 3.66
CA ALA A 20 -7.95 11.33 2.73
C ALA A 20 -7.12 10.40 1.86
N THR A 21 -5.91 10.83 1.46
CA THR A 21 -5.04 10.01 0.63
C THR A 21 -4.21 9.01 1.44
N LEU A 22 -3.95 9.31 2.70
CA LEU A 22 -3.06 8.49 3.53
C LEU A 22 -3.82 7.62 4.52
N GLY A 23 -5.01 7.17 4.14
CA GLY A 23 -5.68 6.13 4.90
C GLY A 23 -6.74 6.59 5.89
N GLN A 24 -7.24 7.81 5.75
CA GLN A 24 -8.37 8.23 6.59
C GLN A 24 -9.65 7.49 6.24
N VAL A 25 -9.66 6.76 5.13
CA VAL A 25 -10.75 5.84 4.79
C VAL A 25 -10.74 4.62 5.72
N GLY A 26 -9.57 4.23 6.19
CA GLY A 26 -9.42 3.13 7.13
C GLY A 26 -8.03 2.55 7.11
N SER A 27 -7.75 1.67 8.04
CA SER A 27 -6.48 0.96 8.08
C SER A 27 -6.69 -0.42 8.70
N MET A 28 -5.76 -1.33 8.42
CA MET A 28 -5.80 -2.69 8.93
C MET A 28 -4.41 -3.10 9.41
N TYR A 29 -4.37 -3.75 10.56
CA TYR A 29 -3.14 -4.34 11.09
C TYR A 29 -3.08 -5.81 10.70
N ASN A 30 -1.89 -6.28 10.33
CA ASN A 30 -1.65 -7.69 10.03
C ASN A 30 -0.40 -8.16 10.77
N ASP A 31 -0.51 -9.30 11.44
CA ASP A 31 0.59 -9.88 12.21
C ASP A 31 1.22 -11.08 11.52
N GLY A 32 0.87 -11.34 10.28
CA GLY A 32 1.42 -12.43 9.50
C GLY A 32 0.69 -13.76 9.67
N THR A 33 -0.44 -13.79 10.36
CA THR A 33 -1.17 -15.05 10.55
C THR A 33 -2.09 -15.39 9.38
N ALA A 34 -2.52 -14.39 8.61
CA ALA A 34 -3.41 -14.61 7.47
C ALA A 34 -3.27 -13.48 6.47
N ALA A 35 -3.60 -13.79 5.21
CA ALA A 35 -3.68 -12.75 4.19
C ALA A 35 -4.82 -11.79 4.49
N MET A 36 -4.64 -10.52 4.15
CA MET A 36 -5.74 -9.56 4.22
C MET A 36 -6.03 -8.99 2.86
N VAL A 37 -7.31 -8.76 2.61
CA VAL A 37 -7.83 -8.32 1.32
C VAL A 37 -8.50 -6.96 1.50
N ALA A 38 -8.27 -6.05 0.56
CA ALA A 38 -8.88 -4.73 0.60
C ALA A 38 -10.40 -4.85 0.49
N PRO A 39 -11.15 -3.95 1.14
CA PRO A 39 -12.61 -3.93 0.98
C PRO A 39 -13.01 -3.72 -0.48
N THR A 40 -14.26 -4.09 -0.80
CA THR A 40 -14.79 -3.93 -2.16
C THR A 40 -14.63 -2.47 -2.61
N ASP A 41 -14.16 -2.30 -3.84
CA ASP A 41 -13.92 -1.00 -4.48
C ASP A 41 -12.86 -0.14 -3.77
N HIS A 42 -12.03 -0.76 -2.97
CA HIS A 42 -10.92 -0.09 -2.28
C HIS A 42 -9.62 -0.83 -2.55
N VAL A 43 -8.53 -0.16 -2.23
CA VAL A 43 -7.18 -0.73 -2.30
C VAL A 43 -6.40 -0.31 -1.08
N PHE A 44 -5.29 -0.98 -0.83
CA PHE A 44 -4.31 -0.51 0.15
C PHE A 44 -3.38 0.47 -0.56
N VAL A 45 -3.28 1.69 -0.05
CA VAL A 45 -2.51 2.76 -0.70
C VAL A 45 -1.15 2.98 -0.04
N ALA A 46 -0.97 2.50 1.16
CA ALA A 46 0.31 2.62 1.88
C ALA A 46 0.43 1.49 2.89
N ILE A 47 1.66 1.10 3.16
CA ILE A 47 1.97 0.08 4.18
C ILE A 47 3.09 0.61 5.04
N THR A 48 2.88 0.64 6.37
CA THR A 48 3.92 0.95 7.33
C THR A 48 4.31 -0.34 8.05
N PHE A 49 5.59 -0.68 7.98
CA PHE A 49 6.10 -1.89 8.61
C PHE A 49 6.45 -1.61 10.08
N ILE A 50 5.86 -2.38 10.98
CA ILE A 50 6.10 -2.25 12.42
C ILE A 50 7.30 -3.10 12.82
N THR A 51 7.44 -4.26 12.19
CA THR A 51 8.60 -5.14 12.37
C THR A 51 9.23 -5.38 11.01
N ASP A 52 10.45 -5.91 10.99
CA ASP A 52 11.05 -6.38 9.75
C ASP A 52 10.12 -7.41 9.12
N THR A 53 9.78 -7.21 7.84
CA THR A 53 8.73 -7.98 7.19
C THR A 53 9.22 -8.53 5.86
N THR A 54 8.89 -9.81 5.61
CA THR A 54 8.99 -10.40 4.28
C THR A 54 7.59 -10.80 3.83
N PHE A 55 7.42 -11.02 2.53
CA PHE A 55 6.14 -11.44 1.97
C PHE A 55 6.25 -12.85 1.45
N ASP A 56 5.17 -13.61 1.54
CA ASP A 56 5.13 -14.94 0.98
C ASP A 56 5.29 -14.85 -0.55
N SER A 57 5.96 -15.83 -1.12
CA SER A 57 6.17 -15.86 -2.57
C SER A 57 4.90 -16.26 -3.32
N SER A 58 3.93 -16.82 -2.61
CA SER A 58 2.63 -17.16 -3.18
C SER A 58 1.58 -16.29 -2.48
N GLY A 59 0.94 -15.43 -3.23
CA GLY A 59 0.01 -14.46 -2.66
C GLY A 59 0.71 -13.17 -2.24
N GLY A 60 1.53 -13.19 -1.30
CA GLY A 60 2.42 -12.11 -0.84
C GLY A 60 1.85 -10.71 -0.90
N LEU A 61 2.30 -9.94 -1.88
CA LEU A 61 1.86 -8.56 -2.10
C LEU A 61 1.29 -8.48 -3.51
N ILE A 62 -0.03 -8.32 -3.61
CA ILE A 62 -0.74 -8.33 -4.89
C ILE A 62 -1.18 -6.92 -5.24
N ALA A 63 -0.65 -6.38 -6.33
CA ALA A 63 -1.02 -5.04 -6.80
C ALA A 63 -2.27 -5.09 -7.67
N VAL A 64 -2.99 -3.97 -7.70
CA VAL A 64 -4.10 -3.78 -8.64
C VAL A 64 -3.63 -3.97 -10.08
N ASP A 65 -2.43 -3.47 -10.35
CA ASP A 65 -1.79 -3.58 -11.65
C ASP A 65 -0.35 -4.01 -11.40
N SER A 66 -0.06 -5.28 -11.66
CA SER A 66 1.25 -5.85 -11.37
C SER A 66 2.37 -5.21 -12.18
N ASP A 67 2.03 -4.54 -13.29
CA ASP A 67 3.03 -3.86 -14.09
C ASP A 67 3.42 -2.50 -13.52
N ARG A 68 2.65 -1.97 -12.55
CA ARG A 68 2.86 -0.60 -12.10
C ARG A 68 3.41 -0.46 -10.70
N PHE A 69 3.18 -1.44 -9.85
CA PHE A 69 3.54 -1.32 -8.43
C PHE A 69 4.37 -2.52 -8.01
N VAL A 70 5.26 -2.30 -7.05
CA VAL A 70 6.04 -3.42 -6.50
C VAL A 70 5.08 -4.48 -5.95
N ASN A 71 5.35 -5.73 -6.28
CA ASN A 71 4.49 -6.84 -5.91
C ASN A 71 5.24 -8.16 -6.03
N THR A 72 4.62 -9.23 -5.60
CA THR A 72 5.24 -10.56 -5.64
C THR A 72 4.85 -11.34 -6.90
N GLU A 73 4.02 -10.78 -7.77
CA GLU A 73 3.56 -11.49 -8.97
C GLU A 73 4.39 -11.16 -10.21
N ALA A 74 4.90 -9.95 -10.32
CA ALA A 74 5.66 -9.53 -11.49
C ALA A 74 6.57 -8.36 -11.17
N ALA A 75 7.54 -8.12 -12.03
CA ALA A 75 8.36 -6.90 -11.96
C ALA A 75 7.50 -5.71 -12.38
N ALA A 76 7.57 -4.62 -11.64
CA ALA A 76 6.85 -3.41 -12.00
C ALA A 76 7.56 -2.70 -13.15
N THR A 77 6.79 -2.31 -14.17
CA THR A 77 7.29 -1.57 -15.32
C THR A 77 6.33 -0.41 -15.60
N PRO A 78 6.32 0.62 -14.75
CA PRO A 78 5.22 1.60 -14.74
C PRO A 78 5.15 2.51 -15.97
N LEU A 79 6.23 2.64 -16.72
CA LEU A 79 6.27 3.52 -17.89
C LEU A 79 6.74 2.78 -19.10
N ALA A 80 6.24 3.16 -20.27
CA ALA A 80 6.69 2.59 -21.52
C ALA A 80 8.20 2.81 -21.66
N GLY A 81 8.92 1.77 -22.02
CA GLY A 81 10.37 1.81 -22.14
C GLY A 81 11.12 1.67 -20.83
N SER A 82 10.47 1.62 -19.69
CA SER A 82 11.16 1.36 -18.43
C SER A 82 11.60 -0.10 -18.35
N SER A 83 12.70 -0.33 -17.65
CA SER A 83 13.25 -1.67 -17.47
C SER A 83 14.06 -1.71 -16.18
N GLY A 84 14.38 -2.93 -15.74
CA GLY A 84 15.23 -3.10 -14.56
C GLY A 84 14.48 -3.32 -13.27
N GLY A 85 13.14 -3.25 -13.28
CA GLY A 85 12.35 -3.64 -12.13
C GLY A 85 12.48 -5.13 -11.88
N VAL A 86 12.39 -5.52 -10.60
CA VAL A 86 12.52 -6.92 -10.20
C VAL A 86 11.31 -7.28 -9.34
N GLN A 87 10.81 -8.48 -9.56
CA GLN A 87 9.72 -9.02 -8.75
C GLN A 87 10.17 -9.21 -7.30
N LEU A 88 9.29 -8.88 -6.36
CA LEU A 88 9.55 -9.18 -4.95
C LEU A 88 9.40 -10.68 -4.70
N ASP A 89 10.19 -11.17 -3.76
CA ASP A 89 10.07 -12.56 -3.31
C ASP A 89 10.29 -12.62 -1.79
N SER A 90 10.26 -13.82 -1.25
CA SER A 90 10.34 -14.04 0.19
C SER A 90 11.71 -13.68 0.79
N SER A 91 12.71 -13.39 -0.05
CA SER A 91 14.03 -12.99 0.43
C SER A 91 14.15 -11.48 0.64
N ASN A 92 13.19 -10.70 0.18
CA ASN A 92 13.24 -9.24 0.29
C ASN A 92 12.65 -8.80 1.62
N THR A 93 13.47 -8.21 2.47
CA THR A 93 13.07 -7.76 3.79
C THR A 93 12.79 -6.27 3.78
N PHE A 94 11.64 -5.88 4.31
CA PHE A 94 11.26 -4.48 4.52
C PHE A 94 11.48 -4.16 5.99
N PRO A 95 12.36 -3.19 6.29
CA PRO A 95 12.70 -2.92 7.68
C PRO A 95 11.58 -2.23 8.44
N ALA A 96 11.56 -2.45 9.76
CA ALA A 96 10.63 -1.78 10.65
C ALA A 96 10.76 -0.26 10.49
N GLY A 97 9.63 0.43 10.49
CA GLY A 97 9.57 1.89 10.37
C GLY A 97 9.48 2.41 8.94
N LEU A 98 9.66 1.56 7.94
CA LEU A 98 9.52 1.97 6.54
C LEU A 98 8.05 2.06 6.16
N THR A 99 7.72 3.04 5.32
CA THR A 99 6.41 3.13 4.69
C THR A 99 6.59 3.10 3.18
N ILE A 100 5.81 2.26 2.50
CA ILE A 100 5.77 2.19 1.04
C ILE A 100 4.40 2.57 0.54
N TYR A 101 4.32 3.06 -0.69
CA TYR A 101 3.09 3.56 -1.30
C TYR A 101 2.82 2.81 -2.61
N GLY A 102 1.57 2.56 -2.90
CA GLY A 102 1.17 1.87 -4.11
C GLY A 102 -0.34 1.67 -4.17
N ARG A 103 -0.75 0.60 -4.81
CA ARG A 103 -2.16 0.22 -4.90
C ARG A 103 -2.23 -1.31 -4.89
N TRP A 104 -2.53 -1.87 -3.73
CA TRP A 104 -2.54 -3.32 -3.56
C TRP A 104 -3.93 -3.80 -3.17
N THR A 105 -4.30 -4.98 -3.66
CA THR A 105 -5.58 -5.61 -3.33
C THR A 105 -5.45 -6.65 -2.23
N GLU A 106 -4.25 -7.23 -2.06
CA GLU A 106 -4.04 -8.27 -1.06
C GLU A 106 -2.63 -8.14 -0.49
N ILE A 107 -2.51 -8.36 0.81
CA ILE A 107 -1.25 -8.31 1.54
C ILE A 107 -1.16 -9.55 2.42
N ASP A 108 -0.14 -10.37 2.18
CA ASP A 108 0.09 -11.63 2.89
C ASP A 108 1.54 -11.69 3.38
N PRO A 109 1.85 -11.02 4.50
CA PRO A 109 3.20 -11.06 5.04
C PRO A 109 3.49 -12.42 5.66
N ALA A 110 4.77 -12.73 5.74
CA ALA A 110 5.22 -13.96 6.39
C ALA A 110 4.91 -13.95 7.88
N SER A 111 4.82 -15.13 8.44
CA SER A 111 4.60 -15.33 9.87
C SER A 111 5.62 -14.56 10.71
N GLY A 112 5.18 -13.93 11.77
CA GLY A 112 6.04 -13.14 12.64
C GLY A 112 6.22 -11.69 12.22
N SER A 113 5.65 -11.29 11.10
CA SER A 113 5.68 -9.92 10.63
C SER A 113 4.63 -9.07 11.33
N GLY A 114 4.73 -7.75 11.19
CA GLY A 114 3.72 -6.82 11.67
C GLY A 114 3.71 -5.59 10.80
N LEU A 115 2.54 -5.22 10.30
CA LEU A 115 2.38 -4.04 9.46
C LEU A 115 0.98 -3.45 9.59
N ILE A 116 0.88 -2.17 9.23
CA ILE A 116 -0.41 -1.49 9.11
C ILE A 116 -0.55 -1.06 7.66
N ALA A 117 -1.66 -1.46 7.03
CA ALA A 117 -1.98 -1.04 5.68
C ALA A 117 -3.12 -0.03 5.70
N TYR A 118 -2.99 1.01 4.91
CA TYR A 118 -3.95 2.11 4.85
C TYR A 118 -4.81 1.97 3.61
N ILE A 119 -6.11 2.15 3.80
CA ILE A 119 -7.12 1.90 2.77
C ILE A 119 -7.43 3.20 2.05
N GLY A 120 -7.60 3.11 0.74
CA GLY A 120 -8.01 4.22 -0.10
C GLY A 120 -8.81 3.75 -1.28
N LYS A 121 -9.02 4.63 -2.21
CA LYS A 121 -9.73 4.32 -3.45
C LYS A 121 -8.73 4.04 -4.57
#